data_66eb4525bed8c2ee05815c912c22e20a
#
_entry.id   66eb4525bed8c2ee05815c912c22e20a
#
_cell.length_a   1.000
_cell.length_b   1.000
_cell.length_c   1.000
_cell.angle_alpha   90.00
_cell.angle_beta   90.00
_cell.angle_gamma   90.00
#
_symmetry.space_group_name_H-M   'P 1'
#
loop_
_entity.id
_entity.type
_entity.pdbx_description
1 polymer ?
#
loop_
_entity_poly.entity_id
_entity_poly.type
_entity_poly.pdbx_seq_one_letter_code
_entity_poly.pdbx_strand_id
1 'polypeptide(L)'
;MKMERFNDPVISADTELTGKEEVTFWKMTHGQFARVRSKYLNTGIAPGAPSLALAVKLDDVVVGFLAFRPPEFKRWQAYLLSDFPVGESSYERLSALMPALAASEEVQTLLNRTFNGFWISGISTTAFTDNPVSMKYRNAKWKLHKREETKDAGKRFRLSYETEY
;
A
#
# COMPACT_ATOMS: atom_id res chain seq x y z
N MET A 1 17.21 -14.60 -17.62
CA MET A 1 16.76 -13.24 -17.26
C MET A 1 17.45 -12.84 -15.96
N LYS A 2 18.37 -11.91 -16.03
CA LYS A 2 18.97 -11.36 -14.80
C LYS A 2 17.88 -10.58 -14.08
N MET A 3 17.47 -11.05 -12.90
CA MET A 3 16.63 -10.25 -12.03
C MET A 3 17.47 -9.04 -11.59
N GLU A 4 17.10 -7.87 -12.06
CA GLU A 4 17.65 -6.64 -11.50
C GLU A 4 17.36 -6.66 -10.01
N ARG A 5 18.41 -6.64 -9.22
CA ARG A 5 18.26 -6.51 -7.78
C ARG A 5 17.74 -5.10 -7.52
N PHE A 6 16.66 -5.00 -6.81
CA PHE A 6 16.18 -3.72 -6.30
C PHE A 6 17.19 -3.24 -5.25
N ASN A 7 18.12 -2.38 -5.67
CA ASN A 7 19.26 -1.92 -4.86
C ASN A 7 19.15 -0.43 -4.49
N ASP A 8 17.97 0.17 -4.65
CA ASP A 8 17.81 1.56 -4.31
C ASP A 8 17.94 1.79 -2.79
N PRO A 9 18.55 2.91 -2.37
CA PRO A 9 18.68 3.23 -0.96
C PRO A 9 17.29 3.36 -0.32
N VAL A 10 17.17 2.79 0.87
CA VAL A 10 15.95 2.82 1.67
C VAL A 10 16.04 3.95 2.68
N ILE A 11 14.90 4.61 2.96
CA ILE A 11 14.84 5.65 3.97
C ILE A 11 15.33 5.13 5.31
N SER A 12 16.09 5.97 6.01
CA SER A 12 16.61 5.70 7.35
C SER A 12 16.27 6.83 8.30
N ALA A 13 16.57 6.64 9.58
CA ALA A 13 16.40 7.70 10.61
C ALA A 13 17.20 8.96 10.30
N ASP A 14 18.31 8.83 9.54
CA ASP A 14 19.19 9.94 9.17
C ASP A 14 18.76 10.66 7.89
N THR A 15 17.75 10.15 7.20
CA THR A 15 17.24 10.77 5.98
C THR A 15 16.43 12.01 6.32
N GLU A 16 16.82 13.15 5.77
CA GLU A 16 16.09 14.41 5.91
C GLU A 16 15.07 14.56 4.77
N LEU A 17 13.81 14.81 5.13
CA LEU A 17 12.75 15.11 4.18
C LEU A 17 12.39 16.59 4.26
N THR A 18 12.33 17.24 3.10
CA THR A 18 12.00 18.66 2.98
C THR A 18 10.53 18.93 2.74
N GLY A 19 9.77 17.91 2.36
CA GLY A 19 8.38 18.02 1.90
C GLY A 19 8.25 18.45 0.44
N LYS A 20 9.35 18.57 -0.28
CA LYS A 20 9.41 18.95 -1.70
C LYS A 20 9.92 17.83 -2.60
N GLU A 21 10.10 16.64 -2.05
CA GLU A 21 10.56 15.47 -2.78
C GLU A 21 9.58 15.10 -3.88
N GLU A 22 10.12 14.69 -5.02
CA GLU A 22 9.34 14.12 -6.11
C GLU A 22 8.96 12.68 -5.77
N VAL A 23 7.67 12.37 -5.88
CA VAL A 23 7.17 11.00 -5.69
C VAL A 23 7.24 10.26 -7.01
N THR A 24 7.89 9.09 -7.02
CA THR A 24 7.91 8.19 -8.15
C THR A 24 7.46 6.80 -7.75
N PHE A 25 6.81 6.11 -8.69
CA PHE A 25 6.33 4.75 -8.52
C PHE A 25 7.10 3.82 -9.45
N TRP A 26 7.66 2.75 -8.89
CA TRP A 26 8.41 1.75 -9.62
C TRP A 26 7.66 0.44 -9.65
N LYS A 27 7.35 -0.03 -10.85
CA LYS A 27 6.69 -1.31 -11.03
C LYS A 27 7.65 -2.45 -10.68
N MET A 28 7.21 -3.32 -9.78
CA MET A 28 7.96 -4.46 -9.30
C MET A 28 7.42 -5.75 -9.91
N THR A 29 8.31 -6.74 -10.06
CA THR A 29 7.89 -8.10 -10.35
C THR A 29 7.28 -8.75 -9.11
N HIS A 30 6.51 -9.81 -9.31
CA HIS A 30 5.94 -10.59 -8.21
C HIS A 30 7.01 -11.09 -7.24
N GLY A 31 8.13 -11.61 -7.76
CA GLY A 31 9.24 -12.09 -6.94
C GLY A 31 9.93 -10.99 -6.14
N GLN A 32 10.12 -9.82 -6.74
CA GLN A 32 10.68 -8.67 -6.04
C GLN A 32 9.78 -8.23 -4.88
N PHE A 33 8.48 -8.13 -5.13
CA PHE A 33 7.51 -7.77 -4.10
C PHE A 33 7.48 -8.79 -2.95
N ALA A 34 7.49 -10.09 -3.26
CA ALA A 34 7.52 -11.13 -2.24
C ALA A 34 8.73 -11.02 -1.31
N ARG A 35 9.89 -10.65 -1.86
CA ARG A 35 11.12 -10.45 -1.07
C ARG A 35 11.03 -9.25 -0.14
N VAL A 36 10.59 -8.10 -0.66
CA VAL A 36 10.48 -6.89 0.18
C VAL A 36 9.38 -7.06 1.24
N ARG A 37 8.30 -7.75 0.91
CA ARG A 37 7.25 -8.05 1.88
C ARG A 37 7.78 -8.93 3.03
N SER A 38 8.52 -9.97 2.73
CA SER A 38 9.13 -10.83 3.74
C SER A 38 10.13 -10.09 4.61
N LYS A 39 10.84 -9.12 4.05
CA LYS A 39 11.85 -8.34 4.78
C LYS A 39 11.25 -7.30 5.70
N TYR A 40 10.21 -6.59 5.26
CA TYR A 40 9.70 -5.40 5.96
C TYR A 40 8.35 -5.59 6.64
N LEU A 41 7.61 -6.62 6.29
CA LEU A 41 6.30 -6.87 6.84
C LEU A 41 6.23 -8.28 7.43
N ASN A 42 6.37 -8.36 8.75
CA ASN A 42 6.20 -9.61 9.48
C ASN A 42 4.77 -9.67 10.03
N THR A 43 3.87 -10.25 9.24
CA THR A 43 2.49 -10.48 9.66
C THR A 43 2.17 -11.96 9.65
N GLY A 44 1.26 -12.40 10.50
CA GLY A 44 0.70 -13.76 10.45
C GLY A 44 -0.27 -14.00 9.30
N ILE A 45 -0.46 -13.00 8.42
CA ILE A 45 -1.37 -13.06 7.28
C ILE A 45 -0.62 -13.59 6.07
N ALA A 46 -1.16 -14.64 5.45
CA ALA A 46 -0.61 -15.18 4.22
C ALA A 46 -0.59 -14.11 3.11
N PRO A 47 0.52 -13.99 2.34
CA PRO A 47 0.56 -13.06 1.25
C PRO A 47 -0.40 -13.47 0.12
N GLY A 48 -1.23 -12.55 -0.32
CA GLY A 48 -1.94 -12.70 -1.57
C GLY A 48 -1.01 -12.45 -2.76
N ALA A 49 -1.41 -12.88 -3.94
CA ALA A 49 -0.68 -12.60 -5.18
C ALA A 49 -1.11 -11.23 -5.73
N PRO A 50 -0.25 -10.21 -5.76
CA PRO A 50 -0.59 -8.93 -6.35
C PRO A 50 -0.61 -9.01 -7.88
N SER A 51 -1.52 -8.26 -8.49
CA SER A 51 -1.53 -8.05 -9.95
C SER A 51 -0.74 -6.82 -10.36
N LEU A 52 -0.56 -5.87 -9.46
CA LEU A 52 0.31 -4.71 -9.61
C LEU A 52 1.02 -4.47 -8.29
N ALA A 53 2.34 -4.40 -8.31
CA ALA A 53 3.15 -4.05 -7.16
C ALA A 53 4.06 -2.88 -7.50
N LEU A 54 4.11 -1.90 -6.60
CA LEU A 54 4.85 -0.65 -6.77
C LEU A 54 5.79 -0.41 -5.59
N ALA A 55 7.03 -0.02 -5.90
CA ALA A 55 7.88 0.65 -4.93
C ALA A 55 7.60 2.15 -4.99
N VAL A 56 7.52 2.77 -3.84
CA VAL A 56 7.31 4.21 -3.70
C VAL A 56 8.63 4.86 -3.33
N LYS A 57 9.06 5.84 -4.12
CA LYS A 57 10.28 6.59 -3.89
C LYS A 57 9.95 8.07 -3.67
N LEU A 58 10.65 8.67 -2.71
CA LEU A 58 10.74 10.12 -2.56
C LEU A 58 12.14 10.53 -3.03
N ASP A 59 12.21 11.25 -4.15
CA ASP A 59 13.45 11.45 -4.89
C ASP A 59 14.15 10.11 -5.14
N ASP A 60 15.34 9.89 -4.61
CA ASP A 60 16.11 8.66 -4.83
C ASP A 60 15.95 7.60 -3.71
N VAL A 61 15.06 7.84 -2.75
CA VAL A 61 14.95 7.01 -1.55
C VAL A 61 13.63 6.25 -1.52
N VAL A 62 13.70 4.94 -1.31
CA VAL A 62 12.51 4.09 -1.17
C VAL A 62 11.89 4.30 0.21
N VAL A 63 10.60 4.59 0.24
CA VAL A 63 9.86 4.87 1.48
C VAL A 63 8.78 3.83 1.79
N GLY A 64 8.39 3.03 0.83
CA GLY A 64 7.38 2.01 1.05
C GLY A 64 6.96 1.29 -0.22
N PHE A 65 5.95 0.45 -0.07
CA PHE A 65 5.46 -0.42 -1.15
C PHE A 65 3.95 -0.46 -1.15
N LEU A 66 3.40 -0.60 -2.36
CA LEU A 66 1.96 -0.74 -2.61
C LEU A 66 1.73 -1.98 -3.48
N ALA A 67 0.68 -2.73 -3.18
CA ALA A 67 0.29 -3.86 -4.01
C ALA A 67 -1.23 -3.87 -4.19
N PHE A 68 -1.67 -4.18 -5.40
CA PHE A 68 -3.07 -4.10 -5.80
C PHE A 68 -3.54 -5.37 -6.47
N ARG A 69 -4.85 -5.62 -6.35
CA ARG A 69 -5.58 -6.64 -7.09
C ARG A 69 -6.72 -6.00 -7.89
N PRO A 70 -7.20 -6.66 -8.95
CA PRO A 70 -8.36 -6.16 -9.69
C PRO A 70 -9.60 -6.10 -8.80
N PRO A 71 -10.66 -5.40 -9.24
CA PRO A 71 -11.91 -5.31 -8.50
C PRO A 71 -12.46 -6.67 -8.09
N GLU A 72 -12.74 -6.83 -6.80
CA GLU A 72 -13.30 -8.06 -6.22
C GLU A 72 -14.75 -7.87 -5.75
N PHE A 73 -15.06 -6.69 -5.22
CA PHE A 73 -16.36 -6.40 -4.61
C PHE A 73 -17.22 -5.49 -5.49
N LYS A 74 -16.65 -4.38 -5.94
CA LYS A 74 -17.31 -3.41 -6.83
C LYS A 74 -16.48 -3.24 -8.08
N ARG A 75 -17.12 -3.25 -9.26
CA ARG A 75 -16.42 -3.23 -10.56
C ARG A 75 -15.50 -2.03 -10.81
N TRP A 76 -15.77 -0.93 -10.15
CA TRP A 76 -15.00 0.32 -10.29
C TRP A 76 -13.96 0.52 -9.19
N GLN A 77 -13.81 -0.44 -8.29
CA GLN A 77 -13.00 -0.30 -7.08
C GLN A 77 -11.92 -1.38 -7.05
N ALA A 78 -10.65 -0.97 -7.28
CA ALA A 78 -9.52 -1.85 -7.10
C ALA A 78 -9.31 -2.17 -5.62
N TYR A 79 -8.62 -3.26 -5.36
CA TYR A 79 -8.32 -3.69 -3.99
C TYR A 79 -6.85 -3.42 -3.66
N LEU A 80 -6.60 -2.66 -2.61
CA LEU A 80 -5.27 -2.43 -2.05
C LEU A 80 -4.92 -3.62 -1.14
N LEU A 81 -4.11 -4.53 -1.66
CA LEU A 81 -3.73 -5.76 -0.98
C LEU A 81 -2.71 -5.53 0.13
N SER A 82 -1.74 -4.66 -0.13
CA SER A 82 -0.68 -4.31 0.83
C SER A 82 -0.25 -2.87 0.64
N ASP A 83 0.02 -2.22 1.75
CA ASP A 83 0.57 -0.88 1.82
C ASP A 83 1.42 -0.78 3.09
N PHE A 84 2.70 -0.76 2.94
CA PHE A 84 3.57 -0.69 4.10
C PHE A 84 4.76 0.22 3.85
N PRO A 85 5.13 1.04 4.86
CA PRO A 85 6.36 1.82 4.80
C PRO A 85 7.56 0.90 5.01
N VAL A 86 8.73 1.34 4.60
CA VAL A 86 9.95 0.66 4.97
C VAL A 86 10.34 0.98 6.39
N GLY A 87 10.51 -0.08 7.14
CA GLY A 87 11.18 -0.30 8.36
C GLY A 87 11.31 0.83 9.37
N GLU A 88 12.51 1.05 9.81
CA GLU A 88 12.87 1.89 10.93
C GLU A 88 13.04 3.35 10.54
N SER A 89 11.94 3.99 10.16
CA SER A 89 11.96 5.43 9.94
C SER A 89 11.50 6.16 11.19
N SER A 90 12.16 7.25 11.52
CA SER A 90 11.71 8.21 12.52
C SER A 90 10.48 9.02 12.03
N TYR A 91 10.09 8.85 10.80
CA TYR A 91 8.94 9.55 10.22
C TYR A 91 7.64 8.78 10.48
N GLU A 92 6.95 9.15 11.55
CA GLU A 92 5.68 8.53 11.97
C GLU A 92 4.58 8.60 10.90
N ARG A 93 4.67 9.58 9.99
CA ARG A 93 3.66 9.81 8.96
C ARG A 93 3.78 8.94 7.72
N LEU A 94 4.86 8.19 7.54
CA LEU A 94 5.03 7.32 6.37
C LEU A 94 3.94 6.25 6.29
N SER A 95 3.47 5.77 7.42
CA SER A 95 2.40 4.78 7.44
C SER A 95 1.11 5.29 6.78
N ALA A 96 0.70 6.52 7.08
CA ALA A 96 -0.47 7.15 6.47
C ALA A 96 -0.19 7.66 5.05
N LEU A 97 1.06 7.96 4.71
CA LEU A 97 1.45 8.38 3.37
C LEU A 97 1.19 7.28 2.34
N MET A 98 1.41 6.01 2.70
CA MET A 98 1.22 4.90 1.76
C MET A 98 -0.22 4.82 1.23
N PRO A 99 -1.27 4.73 2.05
CA PRO A 99 -2.63 4.75 1.53
C PRO A 99 -3.03 6.08 0.89
N ALA A 100 -2.47 7.20 1.32
CA ALA A 100 -2.71 8.49 0.67
C ALA A 100 -2.18 8.49 -0.78
N LEU A 101 -1.00 7.94 -1.01
CA LEU A 101 -0.42 7.79 -2.35
C LEU A 101 -1.17 6.75 -3.19
N ALA A 102 -1.66 5.66 -2.57
CA ALA A 102 -2.51 4.70 -3.26
C ALA A 102 -3.77 5.33 -3.83
N ALA A 103 -4.27 6.40 -3.21
CA ALA A 103 -5.42 7.18 -3.65
C ALA A 103 -5.06 8.34 -4.60
N SER A 104 -3.83 8.41 -5.10
CA SER A 104 -3.39 9.46 -6.03
C SER A 104 -3.85 9.20 -7.47
N GLU A 105 -3.97 10.27 -8.26
CA GLU A 105 -4.31 10.17 -9.69
C GLU A 105 -3.29 9.35 -10.49
N GLU A 106 -2.02 9.44 -10.14
CA GLU A 106 -0.96 8.67 -10.78
C GLU A 106 -1.16 7.17 -10.61
N VAL A 107 -1.53 6.74 -9.40
CA VAL A 107 -1.85 5.34 -9.13
C VAL A 107 -3.12 4.92 -9.84
N GLN A 108 -4.15 5.76 -9.88
CA GLN A 108 -5.36 5.52 -10.67
C GLN A 108 -5.03 5.25 -12.13
N THR A 109 -4.16 6.05 -12.72
CA THR A 109 -3.72 5.87 -14.12
C THR A 109 -3.03 4.53 -14.32
N LEU A 110 -2.14 4.14 -13.40
CA LEU A 110 -1.45 2.84 -13.45
C LEU A 110 -2.42 1.68 -13.31
N LEU A 111 -3.42 1.79 -12.43
CA LEU A 111 -4.44 0.77 -12.25
C LEU A 111 -5.29 0.59 -13.51
N ASN A 112 -5.72 1.69 -14.13
CA ASN A 112 -6.51 1.64 -15.36
C ASN A 112 -5.73 1.07 -16.55
N ARG A 113 -4.42 1.27 -16.60
CA ARG A 113 -3.56 0.64 -17.60
C ARG A 113 -3.34 -0.85 -17.33
N THR A 114 -3.23 -1.24 -16.08
CA THR A 114 -2.97 -2.63 -15.67
C THR A 114 -4.22 -3.48 -15.78
N PHE A 115 -5.36 -2.96 -15.35
CA PHE A 115 -6.63 -3.68 -15.31
C PHE A 115 -7.52 -3.29 -16.48
N ASN A 116 -7.12 -3.72 -17.69
CA ASN A 116 -7.90 -3.52 -18.90
C ASN A 116 -9.30 -4.13 -18.77
N GLY A 117 -10.31 -3.39 -19.20
CA GLY A 117 -11.71 -3.80 -19.09
C GLY A 117 -12.42 -3.32 -17.83
N PHE A 118 -11.68 -2.68 -16.91
CA PHE A 118 -12.25 -2.00 -15.75
C PHE A 118 -12.01 -0.49 -15.84
N TRP A 119 -12.98 0.27 -15.37
CA TRP A 119 -12.82 1.70 -15.16
C TRP A 119 -12.67 1.93 -13.66
N ILE A 120 -11.43 2.07 -13.21
CA ILE A 120 -11.12 2.21 -11.79
C ILE A 120 -11.32 3.67 -11.36
N SER A 121 -12.29 3.89 -10.48
CA SER A 121 -12.59 5.21 -9.91
C SER A 121 -12.56 5.22 -8.38
N GLY A 122 -12.23 4.11 -7.77
CA GLY A 122 -12.11 3.99 -6.32
C GLY A 122 -11.18 2.85 -5.93
N ILE A 123 -10.91 2.78 -4.65
CA ILE A 123 -10.02 1.78 -4.06
C ILE A 123 -10.55 1.38 -2.67
N SER A 124 -10.38 0.12 -2.33
CA SER A 124 -10.75 -0.42 -1.02
C SER A 124 -9.61 -1.22 -0.41
N THR A 125 -9.65 -1.38 0.89
CA THR A 125 -8.71 -2.22 1.62
C THR A 125 -9.34 -2.77 2.89
N THR A 126 -8.68 -3.75 3.49
CA THR A 126 -9.07 -4.35 4.76
C THR A 126 -7.92 -4.21 5.75
N ALA A 127 -8.22 -3.72 6.94
CA ALA A 127 -7.27 -3.63 8.04
C ALA A 127 -7.72 -4.53 9.19
N PHE A 128 -6.77 -5.29 9.75
CA PHE A 128 -6.98 -6.06 10.97
C PHE A 128 -6.29 -5.34 12.13
N THR A 129 -7.04 -5.04 13.19
CA THR A 129 -6.55 -4.22 14.30
C THR A 129 -7.31 -4.55 15.59
N ASP A 130 -6.71 -4.25 16.73
CA ASP A 130 -7.37 -4.33 18.03
C ASP A 130 -8.19 -3.08 18.38
N ASN A 131 -8.10 -2.05 17.55
CA ASN A 131 -8.81 -0.79 17.71
C ASN A 131 -10.04 -0.72 16.79
N PRO A 132 -11.12 0.00 17.22
CA PRO A 132 -12.32 0.14 16.38
C PRO A 132 -12.12 1.03 15.16
N VAL A 133 -11.00 1.73 15.05
CA VAL A 133 -10.61 2.53 13.88
C VAL A 133 -9.12 2.34 13.61
N SER A 134 -8.73 2.49 12.34
CA SER A 134 -7.33 2.55 11.95
C SER A 134 -6.91 4.01 11.75
N MET A 135 -6.01 4.50 12.57
CA MET A 135 -5.49 5.86 12.44
C MET A 135 -4.73 6.07 11.14
N LYS A 136 -4.08 5.04 10.63
CA LYS A 136 -3.39 5.05 9.34
C LYS A 136 -4.34 5.47 8.21
N TYR A 137 -5.48 4.82 8.07
CA TYR A 137 -6.44 5.12 7.01
C TYR A 137 -7.24 6.38 7.30
N ARG A 138 -7.56 6.62 8.56
CA ARG A 138 -8.21 7.86 8.98
C ARG A 138 -7.36 9.09 8.65
N ASN A 139 -6.06 9.04 8.94
CA ASN A 139 -5.14 10.13 8.65
C ASN A 139 -4.93 10.31 7.14
N ALA A 140 -5.05 9.25 6.35
CA ALA A 140 -5.05 9.31 4.89
C ALA A 140 -6.41 9.70 4.29
N LYS A 141 -7.41 9.99 5.14
CA LYS A 141 -8.76 10.42 4.78
C LYS A 141 -9.58 9.38 4.01
N TRP A 142 -9.30 8.11 4.22
CA TRP A 142 -10.15 7.04 3.76
C TRP A 142 -11.38 6.92 4.66
N LYS A 143 -12.49 6.44 4.10
CA LYS A 143 -13.74 6.26 4.83
C LYS A 143 -13.87 4.84 5.35
N LEU A 144 -14.19 4.70 6.63
CA LEU A 144 -14.56 3.42 7.21
C LEU A 144 -15.95 3.02 6.69
N HIS A 145 -15.98 1.93 5.91
CA HIS A 145 -17.19 1.41 5.30
C HIS A 145 -17.87 0.36 6.18
N LYS A 146 -17.08 -0.53 6.79
CA LYS A 146 -17.60 -1.64 7.60
C LYS A 146 -16.64 -1.97 8.72
N ARG A 147 -17.21 -2.30 9.89
CA ARG A 147 -16.49 -2.81 11.05
C ARG A 147 -17.12 -4.12 11.48
N GLU A 148 -16.32 -5.16 11.61
CA GLU A 148 -16.72 -6.47 12.09
C GLU A 148 -15.79 -6.93 13.19
N GLU A 149 -16.32 -7.67 14.17
CA GLU A 149 -15.48 -8.41 15.09
C GLU A 149 -14.92 -9.64 14.38
N THR A 150 -13.68 -9.96 14.67
CA THR A 150 -12.99 -11.07 14.04
C THR A 150 -12.04 -11.74 15.02
N LYS A 151 -11.59 -12.95 14.67
CA LYS A 151 -10.47 -13.64 15.33
C LYS A 151 -9.28 -13.82 14.38
N ASP A 152 -9.44 -13.35 13.14
CA ASP A 152 -8.42 -13.49 12.11
C ASP A 152 -7.19 -12.63 12.44
N ALA A 153 -6.02 -13.09 12.04
CA ALA A 153 -4.74 -12.43 12.27
C ALA A 153 -4.43 -12.13 13.75
N GLY A 154 -5.11 -12.78 14.71
CA GLY A 154 -4.97 -12.52 16.15
C GLY A 154 -5.46 -11.13 16.56
N LYS A 155 -6.31 -10.50 15.77
CA LYS A 155 -6.86 -9.16 16.00
C LYS A 155 -8.34 -9.22 16.38
N ARG A 156 -8.83 -8.12 16.98
CA ARG A 156 -10.21 -8.01 17.44
C ARG A 156 -11.18 -7.54 16.37
N PHE A 157 -10.72 -6.64 15.47
CA PHE A 157 -11.56 -6.03 14.45
C PHE A 157 -11.03 -6.24 13.05
N ARG A 158 -11.96 -6.44 12.12
CA ARG A 158 -11.74 -6.34 10.69
C ARG A 158 -12.43 -5.08 10.19
N LEU A 159 -11.65 -4.13 9.67
CA LEU A 159 -12.12 -2.85 9.20
C LEU A 159 -12.01 -2.78 7.68
N SER A 160 -13.09 -2.40 7.02
CA SER A 160 -13.09 -2.17 5.58
C SER A 160 -13.09 -0.67 5.31
N TYR A 161 -12.08 -0.20 4.61
CA TYR A 161 -11.91 1.21 4.23
C TYR A 161 -12.00 1.36 2.73
N GLU A 162 -12.51 2.51 2.30
CA GLU A 162 -12.61 2.86 0.89
C GLU A 162 -12.39 4.34 0.66
N THR A 163 -11.98 4.69 -0.55
CA THR A 163 -11.91 6.07 -1.03
C THR A 163 -12.12 6.12 -2.52
N GLU A 164 -12.51 7.28 -3.03
CA GLU A 164 -12.68 7.56 -4.46
C GLU A 164 -11.48 8.37 -4.97
N TYR A 165 -11.18 8.18 -6.25
CA TYR A 165 -10.19 8.98 -6.94
C TYR A 165 -10.75 10.32 -7.37
#